data_321fa0c357532e4ab3729ec71ff8b782
#
_entry.id   321fa0c357532e4ab3729ec71ff8b782
#
_cell.length_a   1.000
_cell.length_b   1.000
_cell.length_c   1.000
_cell.angle_alpha   90.00
_cell.angle_beta   90.00
_cell.angle_gamma   90.00
#
_symmetry.space_group_name_H-M   'P 1'
#
loop_
_entity.id
_entity.type
_entity.pdbx_description
1 polymer ?
#
loop_
_entity_poly.entity_id
_entity_poly.type
_entity_poly.pdbx_seq_one_letter_code
_entity_poly.pdbx_strand_id
1 'polypeptide(L)'
;MIGPVVTGNPVMSPVMLIGQAPGVKEGPAGKPFAWTAGKTMFGWFAGIGLDEEQFRSRVYMAAVCRCFPGKAAGGGDRVPSPDEVKACSKHMHAELQILKPRLVIPVGKLAISQLYPTVDKLAEVIGEKRRGELAGQSFDVIALPHPSGASTWHRTEPGKTLLARALAMIGAHDAWRSLLASDPSLDTSDSLRA
;
A
#
# COMPACT_ATOMS: atom_id res chain seq x y z
N MET A 1 -0.44 -9.13 19.54
CA MET A 1 0.23 -9.29 18.23
C MET A 1 1.03 -10.57 18.23
N ILE A 2 0.98 -11.33 17.16
CA ILE A 2 1.65 -12.63 16.99
C ILE A 2 2.76 -12.46 15.94
N GLY A 3 4.02 -12.74 16.33
CA GLY A 3 5.17 -12.68 15.42
C GLY A 3 5.13 -13.74 14.31
N PRO A 4 6.02 -13.74 13.35
CA PRO A 4 7.15 -12.82 13.22
C PRO A 4 6.72 -11.42 12.71
N VAL A 5 7.65 -10.46 12.77
CA VAL A 5 7.52 -9.18 12.09
C VAL A 5 7.60 -9.40 10.58
N VAL A 6 6.65 -8.82 9.84
CA VAL A 6 6.63 -8.90 8.36
C VAL A 6 6.83 -7.50 7.80
N THR A 7 7.84 -7.35 6.95
CA THR A 7 8.16 -6.10 6.25
C THR A 7 8.30 -6.33 4.76
N GLY A 8 8.13 -5.29 3.96
CA GLY A 8 8.54 -5.28 2.56
C GLY A 8 10.07 -5.22 2.40
N ASN A 9 10.52 -5.19 1.17
CA ASN A 9 11.94 -4.99 0.86
C ASN A 9 12.41 -3.60 1.30
N PRO A 10 13.65 -3.45 1.77
CA PRO A 10 14.20 -2.17 2.18
C PRO A 10 14.62 -1.34 0.95
N VAL A 11 13.66 -0.74 0.27
CA VAL A 11 13.89 0.07 -0.92
C VAL A 11 13.68 1.56 -0.64
N MET A 12 14.57 2.41 -1.13
CA MET A 12 14.36 3.86 -1.12
C MET A 12 13.41 4.21 -2.27
N SER A 13 12.21 4.64 -1.96
CA SER A 13 11.17 4.86 -2.95
C SER A 13 10.43 6.18 -2.72
N PRO A 14 10.10 6.92 -3.78
CA PRO A 14 9.21 8.08 -3.68
C PRO A 14 7.74 7.68 -3.47
N VAL A 15 7.42 6.37 -3.51
CA VAL A 15 6.08 5.82 -3.31
C VAL A 15 6.10 4.84 -2.13
N MET A 16 5.18 5.05 -1.18
CA MET A 16 5.00 4.20 -0.01
C MET A 16 3.57 3.64 0.01
N LEU A 17 3.44 2.30 0.02
CA LEU A 17 2.18 1.63 0.26
C LEU A 17 2.05 1.28 1.74
N ILE A 18 0.89 1.55 2.34
CA ILE A 18 0.60 1.23 3.74
C ILE A 18 -0.58 0.26 3.80
N GLY A 19 -0.33 -0.99 4.19
CA GLY A 19 -1.36 -1.98 4.51
C GLY A 19 -1.86 -1.90 5.95
N GLN A 20 -2.80 -2.77 6.33
CA GLN A 20 -3.34 -2.84 7.69
C GLN A 20 -2.38 -3.55 8.65
N ALA A 21 -2.17 -4.83 8.43
CA ALA A 21 -1.32 -5.72 9.21
C ALA A 21 -1.12 -7.04 8.42
N PRO A 22 -0.09 -7.82 8.69
CA PRO A 22 0.06 -9.14 8.09
C PRO A 22 -1.10 -10.07 8.42
N GLY A 23 -1.52 -10.87 7.44
CA GLY A 23 -2.43 -11.99 7.64
C GLY A 23 -1.69 -13.24 8.13
N VAL A 24 -2.44 -14.29 8.51
CA VAL A 24 -1.89 -15.53 9.06
C VAL A 24 -0.89 -16.23 8.13
N LYS A 25 -0.99 -16.06 6.82
CA LYS A 25 -0.11 -16.70 5.82
C LYS A 25 1.17 -15.90 5.54
N GLU A 26 1.21 -14.64 5.92
CA GLU A 26 2.31 -13.74 5.58
C GLU A 26 3.50 -13.89 6.54
N GLY A 27 3.26 -14.27 7.80
CA GLY A 27 4.33 -14.61 8.75
C GLY A 27 5.24 -15.72 8.21
N PRO A 28 4.71 -16.91 7.88
CA PRO A 28 5.49 -18.00 7.28
C PRO A 28 6.12 -17.64 5.93
N ALA A 29 5.47 -16.80 5.13
CA ALA A 29 5.99 -16.35 3.83
C ALA A 29 7.10 -15.29 3.93
N GLY A 30 7.25 -14.64 5.10
CA GLY A 30 8.25 -13.59 5.33
C GLY A 30 8.07 -12.32 4.51
N LYS A 31 6.93 -12.13 3.86
CA LYS A 31 6.67 -10.96 2.99
C LYS A 31 5.21 -10.51 3.05
N PRO A 32 4.93 -9.19 2.97
CA PRO A 32 3.57 -8.66 2.99
C PRO A 32 2.82 -9.01 1.70
N PHE A 33 1.50 -9.11 1.80
CA PHE A 33 0.63 -9.43 0.66
C PHE A 33 1.03 -10.70 -0.11
N ALA A 34 1.46 -11.75 0.63
CA ALA A 34 1.93 -13.00 0.03
C ALA A 34 0.82 -13.96 -0.40
N TRP A 35 -0.46 -13.63 -0.19
CA TRP A 35 -1.61 -14.51 -0.44
C TRP A 35 -2.64 -13.88 -1.37
N THR A 36 -3.89 -14.34 -1.33
CA THR A 36 -4.96 -13.95 -2.27
C THR A 36 -5.21 -12.45 -2.36
N ALA A 37 -5.13 -11.71 -1.25
CA ALA A 37 -5.23 -10.26 -1.24
C ALA A 37 -4.11 -9.61 -2.06
N GLY A 38 -2.89 -10.13 -1.94
CA GLY A 38 -1.76 -9.68 -2.74
C GLY A 38 -1.96 -9.89 -4.23
N LYS A 39 -2.41 -11.08 -4.64
CA LYS A 39 -2.69 -11.34 -6.06
C LYS A 39 -3.68 -10.33 -6.66
N THR A 40 -4.72 -10.00 -5.92
CA THR A 40 -5.70 -8.98 -6.35
C THR A 40 -5.04 -7.60 -6.45
N MET A 41 -4.29 -7.19 -5.43
CA MET A 41 -3.63 -5.88 -5.37
C MET A 41 -2.56 -5.73 -6.46
N PHE A 42 -1.68 -6.71 -6.62
CA PHE A 42 -0.65 -6.66 -7.67
C PHE A 42 -1.25 -6.69 -9.07
N GLY A 43 -2.39 -7.37 -9.26
CA GLY A 43 -3.15 -7.29 -10.51
C GLY A 43 -3.63 -5.86 -10.83
N TRP A 44 -4.02 -5.07 -9.82
CA TRP A 44 -4.35 -3.66 -10.01
C TRP A 44 -3.14 -2.84 -10.47
N PHE A 45 -1.99 -3.04 -9.84
CA PHE A 45 -0.76 -2.31 -10.16
C PHE A 45 -0.12 -2.75 -11.49
N ALA A 46 -0.27 -4.02 -11.87
CA ALA A 46 0.12 -4.49 -13.20
C ALA A 46 -0.64 -3.74 -14.32
N GLY A 47 -1.92 -3.41 -14.09
CA GLY A 47 -2.72 -2.59 -15.00
C GLY A 47 -2.23 -1.15 -15.18
N ILE A 48 -1.33 -0.68 -14.32
CA ILE A 48 -0.70 0.66 -14.40
C ILE A 48 0.84 0.58 -14.46
N GLY A 49 1.38 -0.56 -14.91
CA GLY A 49 2.76 -0.70 -15.38
C GLY A 49 3.76 -1.34 -14.42
N LEU A 50 3.37 -1.81 -13.22
CA LEU A 50 4.27 -2.56 -12.33
C LEU A 50 3.65 -3.92 -11.96
N ASP A 51 4.26 -5.00 -12.41
CA ASP A 51 3.94 -6.34 -11.93
C ASP A 51 4.36 -6.55 -10.46
N GLU A 52 4.10 -7.74 -9.90
CA GLU A 52 4.40 -8.01 -8.49
C GLU A 52 5.90 -7.87 -8.16
N GLU A 53 6.79 -8.37 -9.02
CA GLU A 53 8.24 -8.34 -8.80
C GLU A 53 8.77 -6.90 -8.88
N GLN A 54 8.39 -6.18 -9.91
CA GLN A 54 8.71 -4.78 -10.11
C GLN A 54 8.15 -3.91 -8.97
N PHE A 55 6.91 -4.18 -8.54
CA PHE A 55 6.31 -3.45 -7.43
C PHE A 55 7.10 -3.67 -6.14
N ARG A 56 7.43 -4.92 -5.80
CA ARG A 56 8.19 -5.26 -4.59
C ARG A 56 9.60 -4.70 -4.58
N SER A 57 10.23 -4.53 -5.73
CA SER A 57 11.57 -3.98 -5.85
C SER A 57 11.62 -2.45 -5.92
N ARG A 58 10.51 -1.77 -6.21
CA ARG A 58 10.48 -0.33 -6.46
C ARG A 58 9.60 0.46 -5.51
N VAL A 59 8.58 -0.16 -4.88
CA VAL A 59 7.64 0.49 -3.95
C VAL A 59 7.93 0.05 -2.53
N TYR A 60 8.10 0.99 -1.60
CA TYR A 60 8.24 0.65 -0.19
C TYR A 60 6.91 0.19 0.40
N MET A 61 6.89 -1.01 0.95
CA MET A 61 5.67 -1.62 1.50
C MET A 61 5.70 -1.62 3.02
N ALA A 62 4.87 -0.79 3.62
CA ALA A 62 4.66 -0.70 5.06
C ALA A 62 3.30 -1.28 5.48
N ALA A 63 3.07 -1.32 6.78
CA ALA A 63 1.78 -1.60 7.38
C ALA A 63 1.60 -0.82 8.68
N VAL A 64 0.34 -0.55 9.07
CA VAL A 64 0.01 0.09 10.35
C VAL A 64 0.55 -0.74 11.51
N CYS A 65 0.40 -2.07 11.45
CA CYS A 65 1.03 -3.00 12.37
C CYS A 65 1.87 -4.04 11.62
N ARG A 66 2.98 -4.47 12.22
CA ARG A 66 3.99 -5.33 11.57
C ARG A 66 3.86 -6.81 11.88
N CYS A 67 2.99 -7.17 12.81
CA CYS A 67 2.75 -8.54 13.23
C CYS A 67 1.30 -8.92 12.99
N PHE A 68 1.03 -10.22 12.85
CA PHE A 68 -0.32 -10.73 12.72
C PHE A 68 -1.14 -10.42 13.99
N PRO A 69 -2.30 -9.77 13.88
CA PRO A 69 -3.10 -9.39 15.04
C PRO A 69 -3.86 -10.55 15.68
N GLY A 70 -3.94 -11.70 15.03
CA GLY A 70 -4.73 -12.85 15.46
C GLY A 70 -6.03 -12.99 14.69
N LYS A 71 -6.80 -14.03 15.02
CA LYS A 71 -8.12 -14.30 14.43
C LYS A 71 -9.22 -13.57 15.19
N ALA A 72 -10.23 -13.14 14.46
CA ALA A 72 -11.50 -12.70 15.05
C ALA A 72 -12.38 -13.92 15.42
N ALA A 73 -13.34 -13.74 16.30
CA ALA A 73 -14.29 -14.79 16.71
C ALA A 73 -15.02 -15.41 15.52
N GLY A 74 -15.28 -14.64 14.44
CA GLY A 74 -15.89 -15.10 13.20
C GLY A 74 -14.92 -15.75 12.19
N GLY A 75 -13.65 -16.04 12.57
CA GLY A 75 -12.69 -16.82 11.77
C GLY A 75 -11.83 -16.01 10.80
N GLY A 76 -12.14 -14.77 10.49
CA GLY A 76 -11.28 -13.87 9.69
C GLY A 76 -10.09 -13.32 10.50
N ASP A 77 -9.17 -12.62 9.85
CA ASP A 77 -8.10 -11.92 10.53
C ASP A 77 -8.67 -10.69 11.26
N ARG A 78 -8.28 -10.51 12.52
CA ARG A 78 -8.74 -9.41 13.37
C ARG A 78 -8.11 -8.09 12.89
N VAL A 79 -8.86 -7.01 13.01
CA VAL A 79 -8.28 -5.66 12.90
C VAL A 79 -7.44 -5.37 14.15
N PRO A 80 -6.24 -4.79 14.04
CA PRO A 80 -5.46 -4.34 15.19
C PRO A 80 -6.26 -3.40 16.12
N SER A 81 -6.07 -3.55 17.42
CA SER A 81 -6.69 -2.65 18.41
C SER A 81 -6.03 -1.26 18.40
N PRO A 82 -6.68 -0.22 18.93
CA PRO A 82 -6.10 1.12 19.05
C PRO A 82 -4.74 1.12 19.79
N ASP A 83 -4.59 0.32 20.84
CA ASP A 83 -3.32 0.21 21.59
C ASP A 83 -2.22 -0.43 20.76
N GLU A 84 -2.53 -1.46 19.96
CA GLU A 84 -1.59 -2.09 19.04
C GLU A 84 -1.16 -1.12 17.94
N VAL A 85 -2.09 -0.35 17.38
CA VAL A 85 -1.82 0.71 16.40
C VAL A 85 -0.91 1.77 17.00
N LYS A 86 -1.20 2.25 18.21
CA LYS A 86 -0.40 3.23 18.94
C LYS A 86 1.03 2.72 19.19
N ALA A 87 1.17 1.47 19.64
CA ALA A 87 2.48 0.86 19.88
C ALA A 87 3.33 0.73 18.59
N CYS A 88 2.68 0.48 17.45
CA CYS A 88 3.34 0.31 16.15
C CYS A 88 3.62 1.64 15.43
N SER A 89 2.91 2.73 15.74
CA SER A 89 2.95 4.01 15.00
C SER A 89 4.36 4.59 14.84
N LYS A 90 5.23 4.42 15.84
CA LYS A 90 6.63 4.87 15.81
C LYS A 90 7.43 4.34 14.62
N HIS A 91 7.13 3.12 14.16
CA HIS A 91 7.82 2.52 13.00
C HIS A 91 7.42 3.22 11.70
N MET A 92 6.13 3.42 11.49
CA MET A 92 5.63 4.14 10.32
C MET A 92 6.10 5.61 10.29
N HIS A 93 6.15 6.28 11.47
CA HIS A 93 6.69 7.63 11.57
C HIS A 93 8.17 7.70 11.18
N ALA A 94 9.00 6.78 11.69
CA ALA A 94 10.41 6.71 11.34
C ALA A 94 10.62 6.45 9.83
N GLU A 95 9.83 5.55 9.24
CA GLU A 95 9.89 5.26 7.81
C GLU A 95 9.52 6.47 6.95
N LEU A 96 8.47 7.20 7.31
CA LEU A 96 8.10 8.44 6.61
C LEU A 96 9.21 9.48 6.68
N GLN A 97 9.88 9.61 7.84
CA GLN A 97 11.00 10.55 8.01
C GLN A 97 12.23 10.16 7.18
N ILE A 98 12.52 8.86 7.06
CA ILE A 98 13.66 8.35 6.28
C ILE A 98 13.38 8.44 4.78
N LEU A 99 12.22 7.93 4.34
CA LEU A 99 11.88 7.80 2.92
C LEU A 99 11.45 9.12 2.28
N LYS A 100 10.78 9.99 3.03
CA LYS A 100 10.19 11.25 2.55
C LYS A 100 9.40 11.04 1.25
N PRO A 101 8.40 10.13 1.25
CA PRO A 101 7.70 9.74 0.04
C PRO A 101 6.93 10.95 -0.54
N ARG A 102 6.83 11.00 -1.86
CA ARG A 102 5.99 11.99 -2.57
C ARG A 102 4.54 11.52 -2.70
N LEU A 103 4.34 10.18 -2.76
CA LEU A 103 3.02 9.53 -2.84
C LEU A 103 2.92 8.46 -1.77
N VAL A 104 1.84 8.51 -0.98
CA VAL A 104 1.45 7.47 -0.02
C VAL A 104 0.13 6.84 -0.46
N ILE A 105 0.10 5.50 -0.50
CA ILE A 105 -1.06 4.70 -0.94
C ILE A 105 -1.54 3.87 0.26
N PRO A 106 -2.47 4.38 1.09
CA PRO A 106 -3.07 3.60 2.16
C PRO A 106 -4.11 2.62 1.59
N VAL A 107 -4.02 1.35 2.01
CA VAL A 107 -4.87 0.25 1.53
C VAL A 107 -5.76 -0.26 2.64
N GLY A 108 -7.08 -0.08 2.48
CA GLY A 108 -8.10 -0.47 3.45
C GLY A 108 -8.33 0.53 4.58
N LYS A 109 -9.50 0.40 5.24
CA LYS A 109 -10.04 1.41 6.17
C LYS A 109 -9.06 1.80 7.29
N LEU A 110 -8.36 0.83 7.90
CA LEU A 110 -7.42 1.13 8.99
C LEU A 110 -6.22 1.95 8.53
N ALA A 111 -5.62 1.63 7.37
CA ALA A 111 -4.51 2.40 6.84
C ALA A 111 -4.95 3.81 6.41
N ILE A 112 -6.13 3.92 5.82
CA ILE A 112 -6.74 5.19 5.43
C ILE A 112 -6.95 6.07 6.66
N SER A 113 -7.49 5.53 7.76
CA SER A 113 -7.76 6.29 8.98
C SER A 113 -6.52 6.83 9.69
N GLN A 114 -5.31 6.37 9.34
CA GLN A 114 -4.06 6.96 9.84
C GLN A 114 -3.72 8.31 9.18
N LEU A 115 -4.28 8.58 8.01
CA LEU A 115 -3.97 9.75 7.18
C LEU A 115 -5.17 10.69 6.98
N TYR A 116 -6.36 10.24 7.33
CA TYR A 116 -7.60 11.00 7.22
C TYR A 116 -8.22 11.14 8.61
N PRO A 117 -8.63 12.35 9.04
CA PRO A 117 -9.17 12.58 10.38
C PRO A 117 -10.47 11.83 10.63
N THR A 118 -11.32 11.72 9.62
CA THR A 118 -12.57 10.94 9.66
C THR A 118 -12.83 10.28 8.31
N VAL A 119 -13.20 9.02 8.31
CA VAL A 119 -13.60 8.26 7.11
C VAL A 119 -14.85 7.45 7.45
N ASP A 120 -16.01 7.97 7.14
CA ASP A 120 -17.27 7.26 7.35
C ASP A 120 -17.51 6.26 6.22
N LYS A 121 -17.37 6.70 4.99
CA LYS A 121 -17.59 5.89 3.78
C LYS A 121 -16.36 5.88 2.88
N LEU A 122 -15.98 4.70 2.39
CA LEU A 122 -14.87 4.57 1.44
C LEU A 122 -15.08 5.37 0.17
N ALA A 123 -16.33 5.55 -0.26
CA ALA A 123 -16.68 6.33 -1.44
C ALA A 123 -16.33 7.83 -1.35
N GLU A 124 -16.06 8.34 -0.14
CA GLU A 124 -15.68 9.74 0.09
C GLU A 124 -14.18 9.98 -0.09
N VAL A 125 -13.38 8.91 -0.11
CA VAL A 125 -11.91 9.00 -0.13
C VAL A 125 -11.26 8.23 -1.26
N ILE A 126 -11.88 7.15 -1.75
CA ILE A 126 -11.37 6.38 -2.89
C ILE A 126 -11.65 7.15 -4.19
N GLY A 127 -10.66 7.22 -5.06
CA GLY A 127 -10.76 7.95 -6.33
C GLY A 127 -10.52 9.46 -6.19
N GLU A 128 -9.93 9.88 -5.06
CA GLU A 128 -9.49 11.25 -4.82
C GLU A 128 -8.00 11.30 -4.49
N LYS A 129 -7.36 12.42 -4.88
CA LYS A 129 -6.01 12.76 -4.46
C LYS A 129 -6.10 13.90 -3.44
N ARG A 130 -5.49 13.73 -2.28
CA ARG A 130 -5.44 14.74 -1.22
C ARG A 130 -4.02 14.98 -0.75
N ARG A 131 -3.77 16.13 -0.17
CA ARG A 131 -2.54 16.38 0.57
C ARG A 131 -2.67 15.78 1.96
N GLY A 132 -1.69 14.96 2.35
CA GLY A 132 -1.57 14.39 3.69
C GLY A 132 -0.34 14.90 4.41
N GLU A 133 -0.40 14.86 5.74
CA GLU A 133 0.74 15.18 6.60
C GLU A 133 0.80 14.18 7.76
N LEU A 134 1.96 13.59 8.01
CA LEU A 134 2.21 12.71 9.15
C LEU A 134 3.71 12.72 9.49
N ALA A 135 4.02 12.71 10.78
CA ALA A 135 5.41 12.71 11.29
C ALA A 135 6.28 13.87 10.74
N GLY A 136 5.69 15.05 10.48
CA GLY A 136 6.36 16.21 9.91
C GLY A 136 6.69 16.08 8.41
N GLN A 137 6.15 15.08 7.73
CA GLN A 137 6.30 14.91 6.28
C GLN A 137 4.97 15.19 5.57
N SER A 138 5.03 15.93 4.46
CA SER A 138 3.89 16.20 3.59
C SER A 138 4.01 15.43 2.29
N PHE A 139 2.94 14.78 1.85
CA PHE A 139 2.89 13.92 0.66
C PHE A 139 1.50 13.94 0.03
N ASP A 140 1.40 13.50 -1.21
CA ASP A 140 0.10 13.23 -1.83
C ASP A 140 -0.42 11.87 -1.35
N VAL A 141 -1.73 11.77 -1.12
CA VAL A 141 -2.41 10.53 -0.70
C VAL A 141 -3.44 10.14 -1.73
N ILE A 142 -3.37 8.88 -2.20
CA ILE A 142 -4.40 8.25 -3.04
C ILE A 142 -4.76 6.91 -2.40
N ALA A 143 -5.94 6.84 -1.80
CA ALA A 143 -6.40 5.68 -1.04
C ALA A 143 -6.93 4.57 -1.94
N LEU A 144 -6.71 3.30 -1.53
CA LEU A 144 -7.27 2.12 -2.18
C LEU A 144 -8.13 1.30 -1.21
N PRO A 145 -9.17 0.61 -1.70
CA PRO A 145 -9.95 -0.32 -0.89
C PRO A 145 -9.11 -1.54 -0.50
N HIS A 146 -9.56 -2.29 0.50
CA HIS A 146 -8.88 -3.54 0.88
C HIS A 146 -9.08 -4.62 -0.22
N PRO A 147 -8.01 -5.28 -0.69
CA PRO A 147 -8.07 -6.21 -1.83
C PRO A 147 -8.54 -7.62 -1.46
N SER A 148 -8.92 -7.90 -0.21
CA SER A 148 -9.32 -9.25 0.23
C SER A 148 -10.63 -9.69 -0.42
N GLY A 149 -10.78 -11.01 -0.59
CA GLY A 149 -12.01 -11.61 -1.09
C GLY A 149 -13.24 -11.40 -0.18
N ALA A 150 -13.03 -11.11 1.11
CA ALA A 150 -14.10 -10.76 2.04
C ALA A 150 -14.68 -9.37 1.76
N SER A 151 -13.94 -8.48 1.08
CA SER A 151 -14.41 -7.17 0.68
C SER A 151 -14.87 -7.21 -0.77
N THR A 152 -16.18 -7.16 -0.99
CA THR A 152 -16.76 -7.12 -2.36
C THR A 152 -16.88 -5.69 -2.90
N TRP A 153 -16.61 -4.69 -2.08
CA TRP A 153 -16.83 -3.28 -2.40
C TRP A 153 -16.14 -2.84 -3.71
N HIS A 154 -14.91 -3.29 -3.95
CA HIS A 154 -14.15 -2.97 -5.16
C HIS A 154 -14.64 -3.70 -6.43
N ARG A 155 -15.61 -4.61 -6.31
CA ARG A 155 -16.21 -5.38 -7.42
C ARG A 155 -17.59 -4.88 -7.80
N THR A 156 -18.19 -4.03 -7.00
CA THR A 156 -19.54 -3.46 -7.19
C THR A 156 -19.49 -1.95 -7.27
N GLU A 157 -20.49 -1.32 -7.87
CA GLU A 157 -20.58 0.15 -7.89
C GLU A 157 -20.97 0.72 -6.52
N PRO A 158 -20.45 1.88 -6.13
CA PRO A 158 -19.53 2.75 -6.90
C PRO A 158 -18.04 2.34 -6.78
N GLY A 159 -17.74 1.30 -6.01
CA GLY A 159 -16.37 0.92 -5.66
C GLY A 159 -15.50 0.55 -6.87
N LYS A 160 -16.07 -0.12 -7.87
CA LYS A 160 -15.39 -0.47 -9.12
C LYS A 160 -14.92 0.76 -9.89
N THR A 161 -15.82 1.72 -10.09
CA THR A 161 -15.51 2.98 -10.79
C THR A 161 -14.50 3.81 -10.00
N LEU A 162 -14.65 3.92 -8.68
CA LEU A 162 -13.76 4.70 -7.83
C LEU A 162 -12.35 4.06 -7.74
N LEU A 163 -12.25 2.74 -7.70
CA LEU A 163 -10.95 2.04 -7.77
C LEU A 163 -10.26 2.32 -9.11
N ALA A 164 -10.95 2.21 -10.24
CA ALA A 164 -10.37 2.50 -11.55
C ALA A 164 -9.85 3.95 -11.62
N ARG A 165 -10.60 4.90 -11.08
CA ARG A 165 -10.20 6.31 -10.97
C ARG A 165 -8.95 6.49 -10.09
N ALA A 166 -8.89 5.83 -8.93
CA ALA A 166 -7.73 5.88 -8.03
C ALA A 166 -6.46 5.33 -8.72
N LEU A 167 -6.57 4.19 -9.42
CA LEU A 167 -5.46 3.60 -10.15
C LEU A 167 -4.98 4.49 -11.30
N ALA A 168 -5.89 5.12 -12.04
CA ALA A 168 -5.53 6.09 -13.08
C ALA A 168 -4.77 7.30 -12.48
N MET A 169 -5.19 7.80 -11.32
CA MET A 169 -4.50 8.89 -10.61
C MET A 169 -3.11 8.47 -10.13
N ILE A 170 -2.95 7.24 -9.61
CA ILE A 170 -1.64 6.69 -9.21
C ILE A 170 -0.73 6.60 -10.44
N GLY A 171 -1.19 5.99 -11.53
CA GLY A 171 -0.42 5.84 -12.77
C GLY A 171 -0.02 7.18 -13.40
N ALA A 172 -0.82 8.23 -13.24
CA ALA A 172 -0.52 9.58 -13.71
C ALA A 172 0.39 10.38 -12.77
N HIS A 173 0.64 9.92 -11.52
CA HIS A 173 1.41 10.65 -10.52
C HIS A 173 2.91 10.62 -10.85
N ASP A 174 3.60 11.78 -10.73
CA ASP A 174 5.03 11.89 -11.09
C ASP A 174 5.94 10.94 -10.32
N ALA A 175 5.63 10.70 -9.02
CA ALA A 175 6.37 9.72 -8.23
C ALA A 175 6.21 8.30 -8.78
N TRP A 176 5.03 7.93 -9.29
CA TRP A 176 4.79 6.63 -9.92
C TRP A 176 5.51 6.53 -11.27
N ARG A 177 5.38 7.55 -12.10
CA ARG A 177 6.07 7.62 -13.40
C ARG A 177 7.58 7.51 -13.27
N SER A 178 8.17 8.10 -12.22
CA SER A 178 9.60 7.97 -11.97
C SER A 178 10.02 6.52 -11.66
N LEU A 179 9.14 5.70 -11.07
CA LEU A 179 9.41 4.26 -10.87
C LEU A 179 9.38 3.49 -12.20
N LEU A 180 8.50 3.85 -13.13
CA LEU A 180 8.43 3.21 -14.45
C LEU A 180 9.65 3.55 -15.30
N ALA A 181 10.14 4.80 -15.24
CA ALA A 181 11.30 5.27 -15.99
C ALA A 181 12.64 4.67 -15.48
N SER A 182 12.69 4.17 -14.25
CA SER A 182 13.91 3.60 -13.64
C SER A 182 14.14 2.14 -14.04
N ASP A 183 13.67 1.69 -15.20
CA ASP A 183 13.89 0.33 -15.71
C ASP A 183 15.25 0.22 -16.37
N PRO A 184 16.23 -0.52 -15.78
CA PRO A 184 17.56 -0.68 -16.39
C PRO A 184 17.53 -1.45 -17.72
N SER A 185 16.40 -2.08 -18.08
CA SER A 185 16.26 -2.85 -19.32
C SER A 185 16.02 -1.96 -20.55
N LEU A 186 15.76 -0.66 -20.39
CA LEU A 186 15.56 0.28 -21.49
C LEU A 186 16.83 1.04 -21.90
N ASP A 187 17.93 0.91 -21.15
CA ASP A 187 19.17 1.68 -21.38
C ASP A 187 20.22 0.91 -22.23
N THR A 188 19.85 -0.22 -22.84
CA THR A 188 20.79 -1.04 -23.65
C THR A 188 20.66 -0.86 -25.17
N SER A 189 19.95 0.17 -25.67
CA SER A 189 19.75 0.34 -27.11
C SER A 189 20.59 1.43 -27.79
N ASP A 190 21.53 2.11 -27.11
CA ASP A 190 22.25 3.24 -27.72
C ASP A 190 23.79 3.20 -27.64
N SER A 191 24.40 2.03 -27.33
CA SER A 191 25.88 1.91 -27.30
C SER A 191 26.51 1.02 -28.40
N LEU A 192 25.81 0.79 -29.52
CA LEU A 192 26.35 0.05 -30.68
C LEU A 192 26.21 0.84 -31.99
N ARG A 193 26.61 2.12 -31.99
CA ARG A 193 26.96 2.85 -33.23
C ARG A 193 28.07 3.85 -32.92
N ALA A 194 29.26 3.36 -32.89
CA ALA A 194 30.48 4.13 -33.18
C ALA A 194 31.53 3.21 -33.82
#